data_5a13745d7d4e0cc7fcbacf07e0372c46
#
_entry.id   5a13745d7d4e0cc7fcbacf07e0372c46
#
_cell.length_a   1.000
_cell.length_b   1.000
_cell.length_c   1.000
_cell.angle_alpha   90.00
_cell.angle_beta   90.00
_cell.angle_gamma   90.00
#
_symmetry.space_group_name_H-M   'P 1'
#
loop_
_entity.id
_entity.type
_entity.pdbx_description
1 polymer ?
#
loop_
_entity_poly.entity_id
_entity_poly.type
_entity_poly.pdbx_seq_one_letter_code
_entity_poly.pdbx_strand_id
1 'polypeptide(L)'
;MRVIPAIDIIDGKCVRLSKGDFSSQKIYNEDPLEVAKAFEDHGIQYLHLVDLDGAKSKHIVNHKVLELISTKTNLKIDFGGGLKSDEDLRVAFDSGAEQITGGSIAVKEPEVFKKWLTTY
;
A
#
# COMPACT_ATOMS: atom_id res chain seq x y z
N MET A 1 -10.79 19.72 5.23
CA MET A 1 -9.57 19.13 4.64
C MET A 1 -9.46 17.66 5.02
N ARG A 2 -9.17 16.80 4.06
CA ARG A 2 -8.98 15.37 4.31
C ARG A 2 -7.52 15.10 4.63
N VAL A 3 -7.25 14.44 5.75
CA VAL A 3 -5.90 14.01 6.10
C VAL A 3 -5.76 12.53 5.75
N ILE A 4 -4.76 12.20 4.94
CA ILE A 4 -4.49 10.82 4.54
C ILE A 4 -3.07 10.47 4.94
N PRO A 5 -2.87 9.83 6.10
CA PRO A 5 -1.54 9.41 6.49
C PRO A 5 -1.04 8.26 5.63
N ALA A 6 0.26 8.11 5.55
CA ALA A 6 0.91 7.04 4.83
C ALA A 6 1.67 6.14 5.79
N ILE A 7 1.62 4.83 5.52
CA ILE A 7 2.44 3.82 6.19
C ILE A 7 3.27 3.13 5.13
N ASP A 8 4.59 3.19 5.27
CA ASP A 8 5.52 2.47 4.38
C ASP A 8 5.89 1.14 5.03
N ILE A 9 5.83 0.06 4.25
CA ILE A 9 6.06 -1.29 4.77
C ILE A 9 7.28 -1.94 4.11
N ILE A 10 8.19 -2.45 4.95
CA ILE A 10 9.27 -3.34 4.55
C ILE A 10 9.27 -4.54 5.49
N ASP A 11 9.27 -5.74 4.92
CA ASP A 11 9.29 -7.00 5.68
C ASP A 11 8.17 -7.05 6.74
N GLY A 12 6.98 -6.56 6.35
CA GLY A 12 5.80 -6.55 7.22
C GLY A 12 5.84 -5.52 8.33
N LYS A 13 6.80 -4.60 8.35
CA LYS A 13 7.01 -3.64 9.44
C LYS A 13 6.91 -2.20 8.94
N CYS A 14 6.46 -1.31 9.81
CA CYS A 14 6.39 0.11 9.49
C CYS A 14 7.79 0.74 9.51
N VAL A 15 8.16 1.40 8.43
CA VAL A 15 9.49 2.00 8.30
C VAL A 15 9.40 3.45 7.85
N ARG A 16 10.51 4.18 8.01
CA ARG A 16 10.72 5.50 7.43
C ARG A 16 11.99 5.46 6.62
N LEU A 17 11.94 6.08 5.43
CA LEU A 17 13.11 6.22 4.57
C LEU A 17 13.54 7.68 4.59
N SER A 18 14.84 7.92 4.74
CA SER A 18 15.40 9.27 4.63
C SER A 18 15.52 9.59 3.14
N LYS A 19 14.74 10.58 2.67
CA LYS A 19 14.76 11.00 1.26
C LYS A 19 14.47 9.87 0.26
N GLY A 20 13.69 8.86 0.67
CA GLY A 20 13.36 7.74 -0.21
C GLY A 20 14.47 6.72 -0.39
N ASP A 21 15.54 6.81 0.37
CA ASP A 21 16.69 5.92 0.26
C ASP A 21 16.49 4.64 1.09
N PHE A 22 16.38 3.50 0.40
CA PHE A 22 16.19 2.20 1.06
C PHE A 22 17.32 1.83 2.02
N SER A 23 18.53 2.34 1.80
CA SER A 23 19.66 2.05 2.68
C SER A 23 19.55 2.77 4.03
N SER A 24 18.70 3.78 4.13
CA SER A 24 18.50 4.56 5.35
C SER A 24 17.23 4.18 6.09
N GLN A 25 16.62 3.03 5.76
CA GLN A 25 15.38 2.60 6.39
C GLN A 25 15.51 2.51 7.91
N LYS A 26 14.46 2.92 8.60
CA LYS A 26 14.38 2.84 10.05
C LYS A 26 13.00 2.31 10.44
N ILE A 27 12.98 1.21 11.18
CA ILE A 27 11.74 0.65 11.69
C ILE A 27 11.26 1.50 12.85
N TYR A 28 10.03 2.06 12.75
CA TYR A 28 9.46 2.81 13.87
C TYR A 28 8.33 2.05 14.58
N ASN A 29 7.82 0.99 13.97
CA ASN A 29 6.86 0.09 14.62
C ASN A 29 6.85 -1.23 13.86
N GLU A 30 6.91 -2.33 14.60
CA GLU A 30 6.88 -3.67 14.01
C GLU A 30 5.46 -4.15 13.71
N ASP A 31 4.44 -3.44 14.21
CA ASP A 31 3.04 -3.82 14.05
C ASP A 31 2.24 -2.77 13.28
N PRO A 32 2.10 -2.94 11.95
CA PRO A 32 1.30 -2.01 11.14
C PRO A 32 -0.15 -1.89 11.59
N LEU A 33 -0.73 -2.96 12.12
CA LEU A 33 -2.11 -2.92 12.59
C LEU A 33 -2.25 -1.99 13.78
N GLU A 34 -1.30 -1.97 14.69
CA GLU A 34 -1.30 -1.06 15.84
C GLU A 34 -1.30 0.40 15.37
N VAL A 35 -0.46 0.72 14.39
CA VAL A 35 -0.38 2.07 13.82
C VAL A 35 -1.69 2.44 13.13
N ALA A 36 -2.25 1.52 12.33
CA ALA A 36 -3.52 1.76 11.64
C ALA A 36 -4.67 1.98 12.62
N LYS A 37 -4.75 1.20 13.68
CA LYS A 37 -5.78 1.36 14.71
C LYS A 37 -5.65 2.70 15.44
N ALA A 38 -4.43 3.14 15.70
CA ALA A 38 -4.20 4.45 16.31
C ALA A 38 -4.72 5.57 15.41
N PHE A 39 -4.49 5.48 14.11
CA PHE A 39 -5.05 6.46 13.17
C PHE A 39 -6.57 6.44 13.18
N GLU A 40 -7.18 5.26 13.16
CA GLU A 40 -8.64 5.12 13.19
C GLU A 40 -9.21 5.73 14.48
N ASP A 41 -8.56 5.47 15.62
CA ASP A 41 -9.00 6.01 16.91
C ASP A 41 -8.94 7.53 16.96
N HIS A 42 -8.10 8.15 16.14
CA HIS A 42 -8.00 9.61 16.03
C HIS A 42 -8.90 10.20 14.93
N GLY A 43 -9.83 9.41 14.40
CA GLY A 43 -10.80 9.88 13.42
C GLY A 43 -10.34 9.84 11.97
N ILE A 44 -9.21 9.22 11.67
CA ILE A 44 -8.75 9.02 10.30
C ILE A 44 -9.65 8.00 9.62
N GLN A 45 -10.02 8.25 8.36
CA GLN A 45 -10.89 7.36 7.57
C GLN A 45 -10.16 6.75 6.37
N TYR A 46 -9.08 7.35 5.92
CA TYR A 46 -8.33 6.95 4.72
C TYR A 46 -6.88 6.74 5.05
N LEU A 47 -6.30 5.69 4.49
CA LEU A 47 -4.89 5.34 4.73
C LEU A 47 -4.21 5.05 3.39
N HIS A 48 -3.02 5.60 3.20
CA HIS A 48 -2.16 5.25 2.08
C HIS A 48 -1.13 4.25 2.57
N LEU A 49 -1.21 3.01 2.07
CA LEU A 49 -0.33 1.91 2.48
C LEU A 49 0.62 1.60 1.33
N VAL A 50 1.91 1.74 1.56
CA VAL A 50 2.92 1.57 0.53
C VAL A 50 3.76 0.33 0.80
N ASP A 51 3.74 -0.61 -0.14
CA ASP A 51 4.53 -1.83 -0.11
C ASP A 51 5.90 -1.55 -0.74
N LEU A 52 6.87 -1.16 0.09
CA LEU A 52 8.20 -0.83 -0.41
C LEU A 52 8.95 -2.06 -0.93
N ASP A 53 8.69 -3.24 -0.36
CA ASP A 53 9.25 -4.49 -0.90
C ASP A 53 8.68 -4.75 -2.29
N GLY A 54 7.39 -4.51 -2.47
CA GLY A 54 6.74 -4.64 -3.77
C GLY A 54 7.31 -3.66 -4.79
N ALA A 55 7.55 -2.42 -4.38
CA ALA A 55 8.13 -1.42 -5.26
C ALA A 55 9.51 -1.84 -5.75
N LYS A 56 10.32 -2.44 -4.88
CA LYS A 56 11.66 -2.92 -5.20
C LYS A 56 11.62 -4.18 -6.07
N SER A 57 10.74 -5.12 -5.74
CA SER A 57 10.61 -6.42 -6.44
C SER A 57 9.79 -6.34 -7.71
N LYS A 58 9.03 -5.26 -7.89
CA LYS A 58 8.14 -5.04 -9.03
C LYS A 58 6.94 -5.98 -9.07
N HIS A 59 6.51 -6.44 -7.90
CA HIS A 59 5.27 -7.20 -7.72
C HIS A 59 4.81 -7.05 -6.27
N ILE A 60 3.55 -7.38 -5.98
CA ILE A 60 3.02 -7.24 -4.63
C ILE A 60 3.70 -8.23 -3.67
N VAL A 61 4.12 -7.74 -2.50
CA VAL A 61 4.79 -8.55 -1.47
C VAL A 61 4.01 -8.53 -0.15
N ASN A 62 3.68 -7.34 0.37
CA ASN A 62 3.07 -7.19 1.70
C ASN A 62 1.54 -7.17 1.67
N HIS A 63 0.91 -8.01 0.83
CA HIS A 63 -0.55 -8.08 0.73
C HIS A 63 -1.20 -8.58 2.01
N LYS A 64 -0.49 -9.35 2.83
CA LYS A 64 -1.01 -9.83 4.11
C LYS A 64 -1.20 -8.69 5.12
N VAL A 65 -0.34 -7.68 5.07
CA VAL A 65 -0.49 -6.48 5.89
C VAL A 65 -1.76 -5.73 5.48
N LEU A 66 -1.98 -5.59 4.18
CA LEU A 66 -3.18 -4.97 3.63
C LEU A 66 -4.44 -5.71 4.11
N GLU A 67 -4.45 -7.03 3.98
CA GLU A 67 -5.57 -7.86 4.41
C GLU A 67 -5.84 -7.70 5.91
N LEU A 68 -4.79 -7.71 6.71
CA LEU A 68 -4.93 -7.58 8.17
C LEU A 68 -5.56 -6.23 8.53
N ILE A 69 -5.07 -5.15 7.96
CA ILE A 69 -5.58 -3.81 8.25
C ILE A 69 -7.01 -3.66 7.75
N SER A 70 -7.31 -4.14 6.54
CA SER A 70 -8.66 -4.01 5.97
C SER A 70 -9.71 -4.80 6.73
N THR A 71 -9.34 -5.94 7.32
CA THR A 71 -10.29 -6.79 8.07
C THR A 71 -10.45 -6.35 9.52
N LYS A 72 -9.45 -5.68 10.09
CA LYS A 72 -9.45 -5.29 11.52
C LYS A 72 -9.76 -3.83 11.76
N THR A 73 -9.88 -3.02 10.72
CA THR A 73 -10.25 -1.59 10.82
C THR A 73 -11.32 -1.28 9.77
N ASN A 74 -11.91 -0.09 9.88
CA ASN A 74 -12.83 0.43 8.88
C ASN A 74 -12.14 1.45 7.95
N LEU A 75 -10.83 1.50 7.95
CA LEU A 75 -10.07 2.39 7.11
C LEU A 75 -10.25 2.02 5.63
N LYS A 76 -10.38 3.03 4.78
CA LYS A 76 -10.36 2.87 3.33
C LYS A 76 -8.92 3.00 2.87
N ILE A 77 -8.39 1.96 2.26
CA ILE A 77 -6.97 1.83 1.98
C ILE A 77 -6.67 2.06 0.51
N ASP A 78 -5.79 3.03 0.24
CA ASP A 78 -5.17 3.22 -1.06
C ASP A 78 -3.83 2.49 -1.00
N PHE A 79 -3.69 1.42 -1.78
CA PHE A 79 -2.51 0.57 -1.75
C PHE A 79 -1.61 0.84 -2.95
N GLY A 80 -0.31 0.97 -2.70
CA GLY A 80 0.67 1.21 -3.75
C GLY A 80 1.95 0.43 -3.54
N GLY A 81 2.78 0.40 -4.57
CA GLY A 81 4.10 -0.22 -4.54
C GLY A 81 4.17 -1.53 -5.33
N GLY A 82 4.78 -1.51 -6.51
CA GLY A 82 5.10 -2.72 -7.26
C GLY A 82 3.97 -3.39 -8.01
N LEU A 83 2.84 -2.73 -8.18
CA LEU A 83 1.70 -3.30 -8.89
C LEU A 83 1.93 -3.22 -10.40
N LYS A 84 2.27 -4.33 -11.03
CA LYS A 84 2.64 -4.37 -12.45
C LYS A 84 1.89 -5.38 -13.31
N SER A 85 1.06 -6.22 -12.73
CA SER A 85 0.33 -7.23 -13.46
C SER A 85 -1.13 -7.27 -13.03
N ASP A 86 -1.97 -7.91 -13.87
CA ASP A 86 -3.37 -8.16 -13.50
C ASP A 86 -3.46 -8.97 -12.21
N GLU A 87 -2.52 -9.89 -12.01
CA GLU A 87 -2.47 -10.71 -10.81
C GLU A 87 -2.20 -9.86 -9.57
N ASP A 88 -1.22 -8.94 -9.64
CA ASP A 88 -0.93 -8.03 -8.53
C ASP A 88 -2.15 -7.20 -8.17
N LEU A 89 -2.85 -6.69 -9.19
CA LEU A 89 -4.03 -5.87 -8.99
C LEU A 89 -5.15 -6.67 -8.31
N ARG A 90 -5.38 -7.89 -8.79
CA ARG A 90 -6.38 -8.78 -8.22
C ARG A 90 -6.08 -9.08 -6.76
N VAL A 91 -4.82 -9.41 -6.44
CA VAL A 91 -4.40 -9.69 -5.07
C VAL A 91 -4.64 -8.46 -4.18
N ALA A 92 -4.31 -7.26 -4.66
CA ALA A 92 -4.52 -6.04 -3.88
C ALA A 92 -6.01 -5.82 -3.56
N PHE A 93 -6.90 -5.92 -4.55
CA PHE A 93 -8.33 -5.74 -4.30
C PHE A 93 -8.92 -6.87 -3.47
N ASP A 94 -8.52 -8.11 -3.70
CA ASP A 94 -9.00 -9.26 -2.91
C ASP A 94 -8.54 -9.16 -1.45
N SER A 95 -7.40 -8.51 -1.21
CA SER A 95 -6.87 -8.29 0.14
C SER A 95 -7.52 -7.08 0.84
N GLY A 96 -8.34 -6.31 0.14
CA GLY A 96 -9.12 -5.25 0.74
C GLY A 96 -8.78 -3.82 0.35
N ALA A 97 -7.97 -3.61 -0.69
CA ALA A 97 -7.70 -2.25 -1.15
C ALA A 97 -8.99 -1.62 -1.69
N GLU A 98 -9.28 -0.41 -1.28
CA GLU A 98 -10.39 0.40 -1.82
C GLU A 98 -9.96 1.03 -3.15
N GLN A 99 -8.68 1.38 -3.23
CA GLN A 99 -8.09 2.08 -4.36
C GLN A 99 -6.64 1.65 -4.47
N ILE A 100 -6.06 1.75 -5.66
CA ILE A 100 -4.63 1.48 -5.85
C ILE A 100 -3.96 2.66 -6.55
N THR A 101 -2.64 2.77 -6.34
CA THR A 101 -1.80 3.75 -7.00
C THR A 101 -0.95 3.04 -8.04
N GLY A 102 -1.21 3.30 -9.31
CA GLY A 102 -0.57 2.63 -10.42
C GLY A 102 0.33 3.51 -11.28
N GLY A 103 0.94 4.54 -10.69
CA GLY A 103 1.73 5.51 -11.44
C GLY A 103 2.88 4.91 -12.23
N SER A 104 3.59 3.93 -11.68
CA SER A 104 4.68 3.25 -12.36
C SER A 104 4.22 2.48 -13.59
N ILE A 105 3.06 1.83 -13.47
CA ILE A 105 2.45 1.07 -14.57
C ILE A 105 2.05 2.02 -15.69
N ALA A 106 1.49 3.18 -15.37
CA ALA A 106 1.05 4.15 -16.37
C ALA A 106 2.20 4.62 -17.25
N VAL A 107 3.41 4.70 -16.71
CA VAL A 107 4.59 5.15 -17.45
C VAL A 107 5.26 4.01 -18.21
N LYS A 108 5.43 2.84 -17.57
CA LYS A 108 6.22 1.74 -18.13
C LYS A 108 5.42 0.76 -18.98
N GLU A 109 4.15 0.55 -18.64
CA GLU A 109 3.30 -0.42 -19.34
C GLU A 109 1.89 0.14 -19.52
N PRO A 110 1.73 1.14 -20.41
CA PRO A 110 0.46 1.84 -20.56
C PRO A 110 -0.71 0.95 -20.99
N GLU A 111 -0.44 -0.11 -21.74
CA GLU A 111 -1.51 -1.04 -22.17
C GLU A 111 -2.12 -1.79 -20.98
N VAL A 112 -1.30 -2.24 -20.05
CA VAL A 112 -1.76 -2.88 -18.82
C VAL A 112 -2.59 -1.92 -17.99
N PHE A 113 -2.11 -0.68 -17.85
CA PHE A 113 -2.81 0.35 -17.09
C PHE A 113 -4.18 0.68 -17.70
N LYS A 114 -4.25 0.79 -19.04
CA LYS A 114 -5.53 1.02 -19.73
C LYS A 114 -6.52 -0.11 -19.47
N LYS A 115 -6.05 -1.36 -19.51
CA LYS A 115 -6.88 -2.51 -19.22
C LYS A 115 -7.43 -2.45 -17.80
N TRP A 116 -6.60 -2.06 -16.85
CA TRP A 116 -7.03 -1.91 -15.45
C TRP A 116 -8.14 -0.87 -15.31
N LEU A 117 -8.01 0.27 -15.99
CA LEU A 117 -9.02 1.33 -15.95
C LEU A 117 -10.38 0.86 -16.45
N THR A 118 -10.42 -0.08 -17.41
CA THR A 118 -11.68 -0.59 -17.94
C THR A 118 -12.24 -1.75 -17.11
N THR A 119 -11.40 -2.46 -16.37
CA THR A 119 -11.81 -3.64 -15.57
C THR A 119 -12.25 -3.22 -14.16
N TYR A 120 -11.58 -2.29 -13.57
CA TYR A 120 -11.81 -1.83 -12.20
C TYR A 120 -12.15 -0.34 -12.17
#